data_074cc7fffa703deb84e51e35dffeb105
#
_entry.id   074cc7fffa703deb84e51e35dffeb105
#
_cell.length_a   1.000
_cell.length_b   1.000
_cell.length_c   1.000
_cell.angle_alpha   90.00
_cell.angle_beta   90.00
_cell.angle_gamma   90.00
#
_symmetry.space_group_name_H-M   'P 1'
#
loop_
_entity.id
_entity.type
_entity.pdbx_description
1 polymer ?
#
loop_
_entity_poly.entity_id
_entity_poly.type
_entity_poly.pdbx_seq_one_letter_code
_entity_poly.pdbx_strand_id
1 'polypeptide(L)'
;MAVIAVYSVKGGVGKTTIAANLAWFSAAISKRRTLLWDLDAAGGAGFLYGIEPSKRARAGSVFSRDVDPAELIHKTEYDRLDLLPADESLRDLDGMLARIGKKRRLERMTQALAKRYERIVLDCPPVLNEISAQVVRAADLVIVPLPPSPLSTRAFALVAEEIRRHSPAHPPILPVFSMIDRRRALHREAQDANPNWPMIPLASAVEQCAVRQQPVGVFAPASAAAKGFQQLWTAIERKLAEAG
;
A
#
# COMPACT_ATOMS: atom_id res chain seq x y z
N MET A 1 2.87 -0.38 16.82
CA MET A 1 3.16 -0.51 15.37
C MET A 1 1.84 -0.75 14.65
N ALA A 2 1.68 -0.19 13.45
CA ALA A 2 0.53 -0.55 12.62
C ALA A 2 0.97 -0.89 11.19
N VAL A 3 0.32 -1.90 10.62
CA VAL A 3 0.50 -2.39 9.24
C VAL A 3 -0.67 -1.90 8.40
N ILE A 4 -0.39 -1.15 7.35
CA ILE A 4 -1.36 -0.56 6.43
C ILE A 4 -1.17 -1.21 5.07
N ALA A 5 -2.18 -1.92 4.58
CA ALA A 5 -2.13 -2.53 3.26
C ALA A 5 -2.86 -1.68 2.23
N VAL A 6 -2.23 -1.40 1.09
CA VAL A 6 -2.89 -0.78 -0.07
C VAL A 6 -3.21 -1.90 -1.06
N TYR A 7 -4.47 -2.30 -1.11
CA TYR A 7 -4.88 -3.52 -1.80
C TYR A 7 -6.09 -3.30 -2.72
N SER A 8 -6.03 -3.88 -3.90
CA SER A 8 -7.15 -3.97 -4.85
C SER A 8 -6.86 -5.07 -5.86
N VAL A 9 -7.87 -5.83 -6.22
CA VAL A 9 -7.80 -6.86 -7.27
C VAL A 9 -7.72 -6.27 -8.68
N LYS A 10 -8.00 -4.97 -8.82
CA LYS A 10 -7.95 -4.28 -10.11
C LYS A 10 -6.58 -3.67 -10.33
N GLY A 11 -5.99 -3.92 -11.51
CA GLY A 11 -4.76 -3.26 -11.95
C GLY A 11 -4.99 -1.79 -12.31
N GLY A 12 -3.94 -0.98 -12.24
CA GLY A 12 -3.96 0.41 -12.71
C GLY A 12 -4.81 1.39 -11.87
N VAL A 13 -5.16 1.04 -10.63
CA VAL A 13 -5.97 1.92 -9.75
C VAL A 13 -5.12 2.86 -8.87
N GLY A 14 -3.81 2.84 -9.02
CA GLY A 14 -2.89 3.71 -8.28
C GLY A 14 -2.39 3.14 -6.94
N LYS A 15 -2.45 1.82 -6.69
CA LYS A 15 -1.98 1.20 -5.43
C LYS A 15 -0.58 1.64 -5.05
N THR A 16 0.39 1.40 -5.92
CA THR A 16 1.80 1.73 -5.69
C THR A 16 2.03 3.21 -5.42
N THR A 17 1.41 4.09 -6.24
CA THR A 17 1.51 5.54 -6.05
C THR A 17 0.92 5.97 -4.70
N ILE A 18 -0.19 5.36 -4.30
CA ILE A 18 -0.81 5.63 -2.99
C ILE A 18 0.09 5.12 -1.88
N ALA A 19 0.57 3.87 -1.94
CA ALA A 19 1.44 3.29 -0.92
C ALA A 19 2.72 4.12 -0.72
N ALA A 20 3.38 4.49 -1.82
CA ALA A 20 4.58 5.33 -1.78
C ALA A 20 4.33 6.70 -1.13
N ASN A 21 3.29 7.40 -1.55
CA ASN A 21 2.97 8.70 -0.94
C ASN A 21 2.57 8.56 0.54
N LEU A 22 1.76 7.57 0.91
CA LEU A 22 1.38 7.33 2.31
C LEU A 22 2.60 7.04 3.20
N ALA A 23 3.55 6.25 2.72
CA ALA A 23 4.79 5.97 3.45
C ALA A 23 5.58 7.27 3.70
N TRP A 24 5.66 8.15 2.71
CA TRP A 24 6.29 9.45 2.89
C TRP A 24 5.52 10.35 3.88
N PHE A 25 4.18 10.43 3.78
CA PHE A 25 3.37 11.21 4.73
C PHE A 25 3.52 10.70 6.16
N SER A 26 3.59 9.39 6.35
CA SER A 26 3.88 8.76 7.64
C SER A 26 5.21 9.24 8.22
N ALA A 27 6.27 9.18 7.43
CA ALA A 27 7.62 9.55 7.87
C ALA A 27 7.80 11.06 8.01
N ALA A 28 7.38 11.84 6.99
CA ALA A 28 7.65 13.26 6.93
C ALA A 28 6.70 14.10 7.83
N ILE A 29 5.42 13.72 7.91
CA ILE A 29 4.41 14.49 8.62
C ILE A 29 4.20 13.95 10.04
N SER A 30 3.93 12.66 10.20
CA SER A 30 3.73 12.06 11.52
C SER A 30 5.01 11.67 12.25
N LYS A 31 6.18 11.88 11.61
CA LYS A 31 7.52 11.56 12.15
C LYS A 31 7.66 10.10 12.60
N ARG A 32 6.90 9.18 11.99
CA ARG A 32 6.94 7.74 12.30
C ARG A 32 8.07 7.07 11.54
N ARG A 33 8.80 6.18 12.20
CA ARG A 33 9.73 5.27 11.51
C ARG A 33 8.91 4.32 10.67
N THR A 34 9.02 4.44 9.35
CA THR A 34 8.15 3.80 8.37
C THR A 34 8.94 2.91 7.43
N LEU A 35 8.41 1.73 7.17
CA LEU A 35 8.86 0.84 6.11
C LEU A 35 7.79 0.80 5.01
N LEU A 36 8.17 1.12 3.78
CA LEU A 36 7.40 0.76 2.58
C LEU A 36 7.88 -0.62 2.12
N TRP A 37 6.98 -1.59 2.07
CA TRP A 37 7.29 -2.94 1.61
C TRP A 37 6.53 -3.24 0.33
N ASP A 38 7.26 -3.38 -0.77
CA ASP A 38 6.71 -3.72 -2.07
C ASP A 38 6.54 -5.24 -2.17
N LEU A 39 5.31 -5.69 -2.40
CA LEU A 39 4.94 -7.10 -2.59
C LEU A 39 4.54 -7.39 -4.04
N ASP A 40 4.54 -6.38 -4.93
CA ASP A 40 4.23 -6.55 -6.35
C ASP A 40 5.52 -6.79 -7.15
N ALA A 41 5.61 -7.94 -7.80
CA ALA A 41 6.77 -8.32 -8.63
C ALA A 41 7.12 -7.30 -9.75
N ALA A 42 6.23 -6.35 -10.03
CA ALA A 42 6.50 -5.25 -10.96
C ALA A 42 7.50 -4.21 -10.40
N GLY A 43 7.78 -4.21 -9.09
CA GLY A 43 8.80 -3.36 -8.47
C GLY A 43 8.48 -1.86 -8.50
N GLY A 44 7.20 -1.52 -8.54
CA GLY A 44 6.76 -0.13 -8.75
C GLY A 44 7.14 0.82 -7.63
N ALA A 45 7.14 0.36 -6.36
CA ALA A 45 7.53 1.20 -5.23
C ALA A 45 9.03 1.50 -5.23
N GLY A 46 9.87 0.51 -5.59
CA GLY A 46 11.30 0.73 -5.82
C GLY A 46 11.54 1.79 -6.89
N PHE A 47 10.88 1.66 -8.04
CA PHE A 47 10.98 2.62 -9.13
C PHE A 47 10.59 4.05 -8.70
N LEU A 48 9.52 4.22 -7.92
CA LEU A 48 9.06 5.53 -7.44
C LEU A 48 10.04 6.23 -6.48
N TYR A 49 10.99 5.50 -5.94
CA TYR A 49 12.05 6.04 -5.06
C TYR A 49 13.45 5.96 -5.67
N GLY A 50 13.57 5.54 -6.94
CA GLY A 50 14.87 5.37 -7.59
C GLY A 50 15.74 4.31 -6.93
N ILE A 51 15.11 3.30 -6.28
CA ILE A 51 15.81 2.23 -5.55
C ILE A 51 15.63 0.92 -6.29
N GLU A 52 16.72 0.34 -6.75
CA GLU A 52 16.77 -0.98 -7.35
C GLU A 52 16.87 -2.07 -6.28
N PRO A 53 16.27 -3.25 -6.49
CA PRO A 53 16.41 -4.38 -5.59
C PRO A 53 17.86 -4.87 -5.50
N SER A 54 18.20 -5.47 -4.37
CA SER A 54 19.54 -6.02 -4.13
C SER A 54 19.88 -7.13 -5.14
N LYS A 55 21.09 -7.05 -5.72
CA LYS A 55 21.61 -8.14 -6.56
C LYS A 55 22.14 -9.34 -5.76
N ARG A 56 22.32 -9.20 -4.44
CA ARG A 56 22.90 -10.22 -3.56
C ARG A 56 21.88 -11.25 -3.08
N ALA A 57 20.63 -10.83 -2.88
CA ALA A 57 19.54 -11.71 -2.46
C ALA A 57 18.22 -11.25 -3.07
N ARG A 58 17.37 -12.21 -3.42
CA ARG A 58 16.08 -11.96 -4.07
C ARG A 58 15.00 -11.63 -3.02
N ALA A 59 14.06 -10.76 -3.36
CA ALA A 59 12.95 -10.37 -2.48
C ALA A 59 12.13 -11.60 -1.98
N GLY A 60 11.94 -12.61 -2.81
CA GLY A 60 11.26 -13.85 -2.42
C GLY A 60 11.98 -14.68 -1.34
N SER A 61 13.29 -14.52 -1.18
CA SER A 61 14.08 -15.31 -0.20
C SER A 61 13.73 -15.02 1.24
N VAL A 62 13.14 -13.84 1.55
CA VAL A 62 12.63 -13.54 2.90
C VAL A 62 11.46 -14.45 3.29
N PHE A 63 10.68 -14.90 2.32
CA PHE A 63 9.54 -15.81 2.55
C PHE A 63 9.97 -17.25 2.76
N SER A 64 11.06 -17.70 2.16
CA SER A 64 11.67 -19.03 2.41
C SER A 64 12.48 -19.10 3.70
N ARG A 65 12.80 -17.99 4.35
CA ARG A 65 13.67 -17.81 5.51
C ARG A 65 15.18 -17.91 5.20
N ASP A 66 15.56 -17.83 3.96
CA ASP A 66 16.97 -17.89 3.57
C ASP A 66 17.68 -16.56 3.90
N VAL A 67 16.90 -15.45 4.01
CA VAL A 67 17.41 -14.11 4.28
C VAL A 67 16.51 -13.38 5.29
N ASP A 68 17.11 -12.63 6.21
CA ASP A 68 16.39 -11.72 7.08
C ASP A 68 15.86 -10.54 6.25
N PRO A 69 14.57 -10.16 6.34
CA PRO A 69 14.06 -8.97 5.67
C PRO A 69 14.92 -7.72 5.87
N ALA A 70 15.55 -7.60 7.05
CA ALA A 70 16.42 -6.47 7.38
C ALA A 70 17.63 -6.31 6.44
N GLU A 71 18.09 -7.40 5.81
CA GLU A 71 19.24 -7.37 4.88
C GLU A 71 18.88 -6.81 3.51
N LEU A 72 17.58 -6.82 3.16
CA LEU A 72 17.07 -6.31 1.89
C LEU A 72 16.44 -4.92 2.00
N ILE A 73 16.41 -4.35 3.20
CA ILE A 73 15.87 -3.01 3.42
C ILE A 73 16.91 -1.96 2.99
N HIS A 74 16.46 -1.06 2.14
CA HIS A 74 17.22 0.10 1.66
C HIS A 74 16.78 1.36 2.39
N LYS A 75 17.75 2.22 2.71
CA LYS A 75 17.49 3.59 3.13
C LYS A 75 17.01 4.42 1.94
N THR A 76 15.95 5.19 2.12
CA THR A 76 15.59 6.24 1.16
C THR A 76 16.35 7.54 1.47
N GLU A 77 16.23 8.54 0.60
CA GLU A 77 16.74 9.90 0.87
C GLU A 77 15.92 10.65 1.95
N TYR A 78 14.75 10.09 2.34
CA TYR A 78 13.84 10.71 3.30
C TYR A 78 14.08 10.16 4.71
N ASP A 79 14.26 11.05 5.67
CA ASP A 79 14.41 10.66 7.08
C ASP A 79 13.22 9.80 7.54
N ARG A 80 13.50 8.75 8.33
CA ARG A 80 12.52 7.80 8.89
C ARG A 80 11.75 6.97 7.87
N LEU A 81 12.14 6.95 6.60
CA LEU A 81 11.52 6.13 5.57
C LEU A 81 12.54 5.17 4.96
N ASP A 82 12.30 3.90 5.15
CA ASP A 82 13.05 2.83 4.51
C ASP A 82 12.15 2.08 3.51
N LEU A 83 12.76 1.41 2.54
CA LEU A 83 12.07 0.63 1.51
C LEU A 83 12.61 -0.81 1.46
N LEU A 84 11.71 -1.78 1.41
CA LEU A 84 12.02 -3.15 1.01
C LEU A 84 11.43 -3.35 -0.40
N PRO A 85 12.28 -3.28 -1.44
CA PRO A 85 11.82 -3.34 -2.83
C PRO A 85 11.47 -4.77 -3.24
N ALA A 86 10.56 -4.88 -4.22
CA ALA A 86 10.23 -6.13 -4.89
C ALA A 86 11.17 -6.42 -6.03
N ASP A 87 11.26 -7.69 -6.42
CA ASP A 87 11.85 -8.14 -7.68
C ASP A 87 11.00 -9.26 -8.31
N GLU A 88 11.42 -9.73 -9.48
CA GLU A 88 10.69 -10.75 -10.24
C GLU A 88 10.52 -12.09 -9.51
N SER A 89 11.31 -12.39 -8.46
CA SER A 89 11.17 -13.62 -7.67
C SER A 89 9.84 -13.69 -6.91
N LEU A 90 9.16 -12.57 -6.72
CA LEU A 90 7.83 -12.53 -6.12
C LEU A 90 6.71 -13.03 -7.06
N ARG A 91 7.00 -13.27 -8.37
CA ARG A 91 6.00 -13.84 -9.28
C ARG A 91 5.50 -15.22 -8.82
N ASP A 92 6.39 -16.00 -8.21
CA ASP A 92 6.07 -17.35 -7.71
C ASP A 92 5.72 -17.35 -6.21
N LEU A 93 5.55 -16.18 -5.60
CA LEU A 93 5.34 -16.06 -4.16
C LEU A 93 4.11 -16.84 -3.68
N ASP A 94 3.02 -16.86 -4.46
CA ASP A 94 1.82 -17.61 -4.13
C ASP A 94 2.09 -19.12 -4.02
N GLY A 95 2.74 -19.70 -5.03
CA GLY A 95 3.14 -21.10 -5.00
C GLY A 95 4.14 -21.41 -3.88
N MET A 96 5.04 -20.48 -3.57
CA MET A 96 5.97 -20.61 -2.47
C MET A 96 5.25 -20.63 -1.12
N LEU A 97 4.33 -19.69 -0.87
CA LEU A 97 3.55 -19.61 0.36
C LEU A 97 2.66 -20.84 0.55
N ALA A 98 2.03 -21.33 -0.52
CA ALA A 98 1.23 -22.55 -0.50
C ALA A 98 2.07 -23.78 -0.09
N ARG A 99 3.28 -23.95 -0.64
CA ARG A 99 4.21 -25.04 -0.29
C ARG A 99 4.71 -24.97 1.15
N ILE A 100 4.99 -23.75 1.64
CA ILE A 100 5.46 -23.55 3.03
C ILE A 100 4.34 -23.85 4.05
N GLY A 101 3.07 -23.78 3.64
CA GLY A 101 1.90 -24.11 4.48
C GLY A 101 1.71 -23.17 5.68
N LYS A 102 2.41 -22.04 5.75
CA LYS A 102 2.38 -21.12 6.90
C LYS A 102 1.48 -19.93 6.64
N LYS A 103 0.22 -20.07 6.99
CA LYS A 103 -0.86 -19.09 6.80
C LYS A 103 -0.63 -17.69 7.44
N ARG A 104 0.39 -17.51 8.28
CA ARG A 104 0.70 -16.25 9.01
C ARG A 104 2.17 -15.84 8.82
N ARG A 105 2.75 -16.10 7.66
CA ARG A 105 4.17 -15.82 7.43
C ARG A 105 4.45 -14.31 7.41
N LEU A 106 3.69 -13.56 6.61
CA LEU A 106 3.83 -12.11 6.48
C LEU A 106 3.59 -11.41 7.82
N GLU A 107 2.55 -11.81 8.57
CA GLU A 107 2.26 -11.27 9.90
C GLU A 107 3.44 -11.44 10.87
N ARG A 108 4.08 -12.62 10.90
CA ARG A 108 5.26 -12.83 11.75
C ARG A 108 6.44 -11.97 11.35
N MET A 109 6.61 -11.74 10.05
CA MET A 109 7.68 -10.90 9.54
C MET A 109 7.44 -9.42 9.88
N THR A 110 6.21 -8.92 9.73
CA THR A 110 5.87 -7.55 10.16
C THR A 110 6.02 -7.38 11.67
N GLN A 111 5.64 -8.37 12.48
CA GLN A 111 5.85 -8.36 13.93
C GLN A 111 7.34 -8.34 14.32
N ALA A 112 8.20 -9.07 13.61
CA ALA A 112 9.64 -9.03 13.85
C ALA A 112 10.24 -7.63 13.58
N LEU A 113 9.69 -6.91 12.61
CA LEU A 113 10.08 -5.54 12.26
C LEU A 113 9.51 -4.46 13.20
N ALA A 114 8.58 -4.81 14.11
CA ALA A 114 7.93 -3.87 15.03
C ALA A 114 8.88 -3.09 15.94
N LYS A 115 10.05 -3.66 16.26
CA LYS A 115 11.08 -2.98 17.05
C LYS A 115 11.75 -1.83 16.30
N ARG A 116 11.75 -1.88 14.96
CA ARG A 116 12.43 -0.91 14.09
C ARG A 116 11.46 0.12 13.51
N TYR A 117 10.22 -0.30 13.20
CA TYR A 117 9.25 0.53 12.51
C TYR A 117 7.95 0.68 13.31
N GLU A 118 7.41 1.90 13.29
CA GLU A 118 6.12 2.25 13.90
C GLU A 118 4.97 2.08 12.89
N ARG A 119 5.30 2.19 11.59
CA ARG A 119 4.38 1.96 10.47
C ARG A 119 5.03 1.07 9.42
N ILE A 120 4.27 0.12 8.89
CA ILE A 120 4.63 -0.66 7.71
C ILE A 120 3.52 -0.45 6.69
N VAL A 121 3.87 0.05 5.51
CA VAL A 121 2.94 0.21 4.38
C VAL A 121 3.25 -0.88 3.37
N LEU A 122 2.26 -1.74 3.10
CA LEU A 122 2.36 -2.82 2.11
C LEU A 122 1.79 -2.35 0.78
N ASP A 123 2.59 -2.33 -0.27
CA ASP A 123 2.13 -2.21 -1.66
C ASP A 123 1.81 -3.61 -2.20
N CYS A 124 0.53 -3.88 -2.47
CA CYS A 124 0.05 -5.22 -2.72
C CYS A 124 -0.20 -5.48 -4.21
N PRO A 125 0.12 -6.69 -4.73
CA PRO A 125 -0.22 -7.08 -6.09
C PRO A 125 -1.73 -7.19 -6.30
N PRO A 126 -2.23 -7.07 -7.57
CA PRO A 126 -3.66 -7.11 -7.87
C PRO A 126 -4.19 -8.57 -8.00
N VAL A 127 -4.03 -9.38 -6.96
CA VAL A 127 -4.35 -10.82 -6.97
C VAL A 127 -5.29 -11.22 -5.84
N LEU A 128 -6.06 -12.29 -6.07
CA LEU A 128 -6.89 -12.98 -5.06
C LEU A 128 -6.32 -14.39 -4.87
N ASN A 129 -5.40 -14.55 -3.95
CA ASN A 129 -4.69 -15.81 -3.72
C ASN A 129 -4.13 -15.86 -2.29
N GLU A 130 -3.17 -16.76 -2.00
CA GLU A 130 -2.57 -16.88 -0.66
C GLU A 130 -1.87 -15.59 -0.21
N ILE A 131 -1.32 -14.79 -1.14
CA ILE A 131 -0.68 -13.49 -0.80
C ILE A 131 -1.72 -12.54 -0.21
N SER A 132 -2.90 -12.40 -0.85
CA SER A 132 -3.97 -11.53 -0.35
C SER A 132 -4.46 -11.97 1.03
N ALA A 133 -4.58 -13.27 1.26
CA ALA A 133 -4.93 -13.82 2.55
C ALA A 133 -3.89 -13.50 3.65
N GLN A 134 -2.60 -13.56 3.31
CA GLN A 134 -1.52 -13.21 4.22
C GLN A 134 -1.48 -11.69 4.52
N VAL A 135 -1.72 -10.87 3.52
CA VAL A 135 -1.83 -9.40 3.66
C VAL A 135 -2.98 -9.04 4.61
N VAL A 136 -4.17 -9.61 4.42
CA VAL A 136 -5.34 -9.37 5.29
C VAL A 136 -5.06 -9.75 6.74
N ARG A 137 -4.35 -10.87 6.98
CA ARG A 137 -4.00 -11.30 8.35
C ARG A 137 -2.93 -10.46 9.00
N ALA A 138 -2.06 -9.83 8.21
CA ALA A 138 -0.97 -8.99 8.72
C ALA A 138 -1.38 -7.53 8.92
N ALA A 139 -2.43 -7.07 8.24
CA ALA A 139 -2.84 -5.67 8.22
C ALA A 139 -3.69 -5.27 9.43
N ASP A 140 -3.44 -4.09 9.97
CA ASP A 140 -4.30 -3.40 10.94
C ASP A 140 -5.33 -2.49 10.23
N LEU A 141 -5.07 -2.13 8.96
CA LEU A 141 -5.97 -1.34 8.12
C LEU A 141 -5.73 -1.68 6.64
N VAL A 142 -6.82 -1.85 5.88
CA VAL A 142 -6.76 -2.05 4.43
C VAL A 142 -7.31 -0.83 3.69
N ILE A 143 -6.47 -0.20 2.88
CA ILE A 143 -6.83 0.90 1.98
C ILE A 143 -7.21 0.30 0.62
N VAL A 144 -8.39 0.65 0.10
CA VAL A 144 -8.85 0.14 -1.20
C VAL A 144 -9.04 1.29 -2.17
N PRO A 145 -8.11 1.49 -3.12
CA PRO A 145 -8.25 2.49 -4.19
C PRO A 145 -9.35 2.12 -5.18
N LEU A 146 -10.23 3.08 -5.45
CA LEU A 146 -11.42 2.90 -6.29
C LEU A 146 -11.57 4.09 -7.25
N PRO A 147 -11.14 3.98 -8.51
CA PRO A 147 -11.60 4.91 -9.54
C PRO A 147 -13.14 4.84 -9.63
N PRO A 148 -13.87 5.96 -9.67
CA PRO A 148 -15.33 5.94 -9.73
C PRO A 148 -15.84 5.27 -11.00
N SER A 149 -16.26 4.03 -10.89
CA SER A 149 -16.86 3.25 -11.99
C SER A 149 -17.63 2.04 -11.45
N PRO A 150 -18.65 1.54 -12.15
CA PRO A 150 -19.37 0.32 -11.76
C PRO A 150 -18.45 -0.89 -11.58
N LEU A 151 -17.42 -1.04 -12.42
CA LEU A 151 -16.43 -2.12 -12.30
C LEU A 151 -15.60 -1.98 -11.02
N SER A 152 -15.31 -0.77 -10.55
CA SER A 152 -14.60 -0.56 -9.30
C SER A 152 -15.45 -0.90 -8.09
N THR A 153 -16.76 -0.59 -8.13
CA THR A 153 -17.71 -0.99 -7.08
C THR A 153 -17.78 -2.51 -6.97
N ARG A 154 -17.83 -3.21 -8.12
CA ARG A 154 -17.78 -4.68 -8.15
C ARG A 154 -16.47 -5.22 -7.58
N ALA A 155 -15.33 -4.63 -7.97
CA ALA A 155 -14.02 -5.03 -7.45
C ALA A 155 -13.92 -4.81 -5.93
N PHE A 156 -14.49 -3.72 -5.42
CA PHE A 156 -14.55 -3.47 -3.98
C PHE A 156 -15.36 -4.52 -3.23
N ALA A 157 -16.52 -4.93 -3.74
CA ALA A 157 -17.33 -5.99 -3.16
C ALA A 157 -16.53 -7.31 -3.06
N LEU A 158 -15.77 -7.67 -4.11
CA LEU A 158 -14.90 -8.85 -4.10
C LEU A 158 -13.81 -8.74 -3.04
N VAL A 159 -13.16 -7.58 -2.91
CA VAL A 159 -12.13 -7.34 -1.88
C VAL A 159 -12.74 -7.46 -0.48
N ALA A 160 -13.88 -6.83 -0.24
CA ALA A 160 -14.56 -6.87 1.06
C ALA A 160 -15.02 -8.29 1.44
N GLU A 161 -15.46 -9.09 0.47
CA GLU A 161 -15.80 -10.49 0.67
C GLU A 161 -14.57 -11.34 1.00
N GLU A 162 -13.49 -11.15 0.27
CA GLU A 162 -12.21 -11.84 0.50
C GLU A 162 -11.67 -11.56 1.91
N ILE A 163 -11.68 -10.29 2.33
CA ILE A 163 -11.25 -9.90 3.67
C ILE A 163 -12.10 -10.60 4.75
N ARG A 164 -13.42 -10.60 4.61
CA ARG A 164 -14.32 -11.29 5.55
C ARG A 164 -14.10 -12.80 5.60
N ARG A 165 -13.82 -13.42 4.46
CA ARG A 165 -13.58 -14.87 4.35
C ARG A 165 -12.32 -15.30 5.10
N HIS A 166 -11.26 -14.49 5.08
CA HIS A 166 -9.98 -14.85 5.68
C HIS A 166 -9.84 -14.50 7.15
N SER A 167 -10.68 -13.62 7.69
CA SER A 167 -10.65 -13.24 9.10
C SER A 167 -12.03 -12.79 9.58
N PRO A 168 -12.69 -13.49 10.53
CA PRO A 168 -13.92 -13.02 11.16
C PRO A 168 -13.71 -11.67 11.88
N ALA A 169 -12.55 -11.46 12.50
CA ALA A 169 -12.10 -10.20 13.07
C ALA A 169 -11.19 -9.48 12.08
N HIS A 170 -11.72 -9.20 10.88
CA HIS A 170 -10.95 -8.59 9.81
C HIS A 170 -10.54 -7.15 10.14
N PRO A 171 -9.41 -6.67 9.58
CA PRO A 171 -9.02 -5.27 9.71
C PRO A 171 -10.09 -4.35 9.10
N PRO A 172 -10.27 -3.14 9.63
CA PRO A 172 -11.12 -2.15 9.01
C PRO A 172 -10.68 -1.86 7.57
N ILE A 173 -11.67 -1.57 6.71
CA ILE A 173 -11.46 -1.22 5.31
C ILE A 173 -11.71 0.27 5.15
N LEU A 174 -10.77 0.99 4.56
CA LEU A 174 -10.92 2.39 4.18
C LEU A 174 -10.92 2.49 2.65
N PRO A 175 -12.10 2.63 2.01
CA PRO A 175 -12.16 2.92 0.59
C PRO A 175 -11.65 4.34 0.35
N VAL A 176 -10.93 4.53 -0.76
CA VAL A 176 -10.45 5.83 -1.21
C VAL A 176 -10.75 6.01 -2.70
N PHE A 177 -11.37 7.11 -3.05
CA PHE A 177 -11.53 7.45 -4.45
C PHE A 177 -10.17 7.82 -5.05
N SER A 178 -9.74 7.08 -6.04
CA SER A 178 -8.54 7.37 -6.82
C SER A 178 -8.90 7.92 -8.20
N MET A 179 -8.02 8.74 -8.77
CA MET A 179 -8.17 9.30 -10.12
C MET A 179 -9.47 10.09 -10.31
N ILE A 180 -9.87 10.86 -9.29
CA ILE A 180 -11.08 11.69 -9.37
C ILE A 180 -10.89 12.82 -10.38
N ASP A 181 -11.77 12.89 -11.35
CA ASP A 181 -11.95 14.03 -12.24
C ASP A 181 -13.33 14.64 -12.03
N ARG A 182 -13.40 15.75 -11.32
CA ARG A 182 -14.66 16.43 -10.99
C ARG A 182 -15.41 17.00 -12.19
N ARG A 183 -14.83 17.04 -13.38
CA ARG A 183 -15.53 17.43 -14.61
C ARG A 183 -16.51 16.34 -15.07
N ARG A 184 -16.29 15.07 -14.67
CA ARG A 184 -17.12 13.92 -15.06
C ARG A 184 -18.30 13.77 -14.10
N ALA A 185 -19.53 13.67 -14.64
CA ALA A 185 -20.75 13.51 -13.85
C ALA A 185 -20.69 12.29 -12.93
N LEU A 186 -20.34 11.12 -13.47
CA LEU A 186 -20.21 9.88 -12.72
C LEU A 186 -19.28 10.01 -11.48
N HIS A 187 -18.19 10.79 -11.58
CA HIS A 187 -17.26 10.99 -10.48
C HIS A 187 -17.84 11.90 -9.39
N ARG A 188 -18.62 12.92 -9.77
CA ARG A 188 -19.35 13.77 -8.82
C ARG A 188 -20.43 12.97 -8.09
N GLU A 189 -21.26 12.22 -8.82
CA GLU A 189 -22.30 11.36 -8.26
C GLU A 189 -21.75 10.34 -7.26
N ALA A 190 -20.64 9.67 -7.61
CA ALA A 190 -19.96 8.74 -6.70
C ALA A 190 -19.48 9.43 -5.42
N GLN A 191 -18.96 10.64 -5.55
CA GLN A 191 -18.48 11.46 -4.43
C GLN A 191 -19.62 11.94 -3.54
N ASP A 192 -20.73 12.39 -4.14
CA ASP A 192 -21.94 12.83 -3.42
C ASP A 192 -22.59 11.66 -2.66
N ALA A 193 -22.57 10.46 -3.24
CA ALA A 193 -23.04 9.25 -2.58
C ALA A 193 -22.15 8.78 -1.43
N ASN A 194 -20.87 9.20 -1.40
CA ASN A 194 -19.89 8.78 -0.39
C ASN A 194 -19.02 9.98 0.08
N PRO A 195 -19.62 11.02 0.69
CA PRO A 195 -18.95 12.29 0.97
C PRO A 195 -17.78 12.18 1.96
N ASN A 196 -17.77 11.13 2.77
CA ASN A 196 -16.75 10.89 3.80
C ASN A 196 -15.54 10.08 3.30
N TRP A 197 -15.57 9.60 2.04
CA TRP A 197 -14.44 8.87 1.51
C TRP A 197 -13.32 9.82 1.08
N PRO A 198 -12.08 9.60 1.53
CA PRO A 198 -10.93 10.36 1.03
C PRO A 198 -10.80 10.24 -0.49
N MET A 199 -10.20 11.25 -1.13
CA MET A 199 -10.05 11.24 -2.57
C MET A 199 -8.67 11.71 -3.02
N ILE A 200 -8.15 11.05 -4.04
CA ILE A 200 -6.94 11.43 -4.77
C ILE A 200 -7.36 11.87 -6.17
N PRO A 201 -7.09 13.13 -6.57
CA PRO A 201 -7.48 13.61 -7.87
C PRO A 201 -6.69 12.96 -9.01
N LEU A 202 -7.27 12.89 -10.19
CA LEU A 202 -6.55 12.68 -11.44
C LEU A 202 -5.81 13.99 -11.76
N ALA A 203 -4.51 14.01 -11.51
CA ALA A 203 -3.70 15.22 -11.64
C ALA A 203 -2.30 14.88 -12.14
N SER A 204 -1.73 15.74 -12.98
CA SER A 204 -0.37 15.57 -13.51
C SER A 204 0.69 15.50 -12.42
N ALA A 205 0.47 16.16 -11.27
CA ALA A 205 1.38 16.04 -10.14
C ALA A 205 1.45 14.59 -9.58
N VAL A 206 0.36 13.79 -9.67
CA VAL A 206 0.39 12.37 -9.27
C VAL A 206 1.18 11.55 -10.30
N GLU A 207 0.99 11.81 -11.59
CA GLU A 207 1.74 11.14 -12.67
C GLU A 207 3.23 11.47 -12.60
N GLN A 208 3.55 12.71 -12.26
CA GLN A 208 4.94 13.16 -12.11
C GLN A 208 5.70 12.51 -10.95
N CYS A 209 5.04 11.85 -9.99
CA CYS A 209 5.75 11.06 -8.99
C CYS A 209 6.68 10.02 -9.64
N ALA A 210 6.22 9.35 -10.69
CA ALA A 210 7.00 8.35 -11.41
C ALA A 210 8.15 8.98 -12.23
N VAL A 211 7.90 10.13 -12.87
CA VAL A 211 8.90 10.85 -13.68
C VAL A 211 10.02 11.41 -12.81
N ARG A 212 9.66 11.95 -11.64
CA ARG A 212 10.61 12.58 -10.70
C ARG A 212 11.23 11.60 -9.73
N GLN A 213 10.65 10.38 -9.62
CA GLN A 213 10.98 9.40 -8.59
C GLN A 213 10.88 9.99 -7.18
N GLN A 214 9.83 10.79 -6.93
CA GLN A 214 9.62 11.51 -5.67
C GLN A 214 8.15 11.50 -5.26
N PRO A 215 7.83 11.44 -3.95
CA PRO A 215 6.47 11.65 -3.45
C PRO A 215 5.96 13.06 -3.77
N VAL A 216 4.66 13.19 -4.03
CA VAL A 216 4.05 14.47 -4.42
C VAL A 216 4.25 15.59 -3.39
N GLY A 217 4.31 15.23 -2.11
CA GLY A 217 4.51 16.19 -1.02
C GLY A 217 5.88 16.86 -1.04
N VAL A 218 6.88 16.31 -1.74
CA VAL A 218 8.22 16.86 -1.86
C VAL A 218 8.24 17.98 -2.90
N PHE A 219 7.75 17.73 -4.11
CA PHE A 219 7.90 18.67 -5.23
C PHE A 219 6.66 19.54 -5.50
N ALA A 220 5.49 19.15 -4.98
CA ALA A 220 4.25 19.90 -5.19
C ALA A 220 3.38 19.96 -3.92
N PRO A 221 3.90 20.42 -2.76
CA PRO A 221 3.20 20.34 -1.46
C PRO A 221 1.89 21.13 -1.40
N ALA A 222 1.76 22.18 -2.19
CA ALA A 222 0.55 23.02 -2.25
C ALA A 222 -0.51 22.48 -3.23
N SER A 223 -0.21 21.43 -4.01
CA SER A 223 -1.11 20.87 -5.03
C SER A 223 -2.36 20.23 -4.42
N ALA A 224 -3.43 20.15 -5.21
CA ALA A 224 -4.63 19.40 -4.83
C ALA A 224 -4.33 17.91 -4.56
N ALA A 225 -3.35 17.34 -5.25
CA ALA A 225 -2.90 15.98 -5.04
C ALA A 225 -2.26 15.80 -3.65
N ALA A 226 -1.29 16.65 -3.28
CA ALA A 226 -0.66 16.61 -1.96
C ALA A 226 -1.68 16.77 -0.82
N LYS A 227 -2.63 17.69 -0.98
CA LYS A 227 -3.74 17.88 -0.03
C LYS A 227 -4.62 16.62 0.08
N GLY A 228 -4.92 15.96 -1.05
CA GLY A 228 -5.66 14.71 -1.06
C GLY A 228 -4.95 13.58 -0.30
N PHE A 229 -3.65 13.43 -0.51
CA PHE A 229 -2.84 12.46 0.24
C PHE A 229 -2.74 12.80 1.72
N GLN A 230 -2.62 14.08 2.08
CA GLN A 230 -2.63 14.51 3.48
C GLN A 230 -3.97 14.20 4.17
N GLN A 231 -5.09 14.45 3.49
CA GLN A 231 -6.43 14.12 4.00
C GLN A 231 -6.60 12.60 4.16
N LEU A 232 -6.14 11.81 3.18
CA LEU A 232 -6.14 10.36 3.28
C LEU A 232 -5.30 9.89 4.47
N TRP A 233 -4.10 10.45 4.64
CA TRP A 233 -3.24 10.11 5.78
C TRP A 233 -3.90 10.44 7.13
N THR A 234 -4.54 11.60 7.25
CA THR A 234 -5.30 11.97 8.45
C THR A 234 -6.44 10.99 8.74
N ALA A 235 -7.16 10.55 7.71
CA ALA A 235 -8.22 9.54 7.85
C ALA A 235 -7.67 8.19 8.31
N ILE A 236 -6.49 7.79 7.84
CA ILE A 236 -5.78 6.57 8.25
C ILE A 236 -5.41 6.63 9.73
N GLU A 237 -4.75 7.71 10.18
CA GLU A 237 -4.32 7.84 11.59
C GLU A 237 -5.54 7.83 12.53
N ARG A 238 -6.65 8.47 12.13
CA ARG A 238 -7.90 8.42 12.89
C ARG A 238 -8.45 6.99 12.99
N LYS A 239 -8.52 6.27 11.87
CA LYS A 239 -9.01 4.88 11.85
C LYS A 239 -8.15 3.94 12.69
N LEU A 240 -6.84 4.10 12.66
CA LEU A 240 -5.92 3.32 13.50
C LEU A 240 -6.09 3.64 14.99
N ALA A 241 -6.38 4.89 15.35
CA ALA A 241 -6.64 5.28 16.73
C ALA A 241 -7.99 4.77 17.26
N GLU A 242 -8.99 4.60 16.39
CA GLU A 242 -10.31 4.04 16.74
C GLU A 242 -10.26 2.51 16.96
N ALA A 243 -9.27 1.83 16.39
CA ALA A 243 -9.14 0.37 16.43
C ALA A 243 -8.20 -0.16 17.52
N GLY A 244 -7.40 0.69 18.15
CA GLY A 244 -6.44 0.35 19.21
C GLY A 244 -6.89 0.83 20.56
#